data_58b9ec495095e615d68092b85feaabcb
#
_entry.id   58b9ec495095e615d68092b85feaabcb
#
_cell.length_a   1.000
_cell.length_b   1.000
_cell.length_c   1.000
_cell.angle_alpha   90.00
_cell.angle_beta   90.00
_cell.angle_gamma   90.00
#
_symmetry.space_group_name_H-M   'P 1'
#
loop_
_entity.id
_entity.type
_entity.pdbx_description
1 polymer ?
#
loop_
_entity_poly.entity_id
_entity_poly.type
_entity_poly.pdbx_seq_one_letter_code
_entity_poly.pdbx_strand_id
1 'polypeptide(L)'
;MKKDLGVLQAVYPMPVLMVAAYDESEKVNVMNVAWGQICDMDKIILFIGEGKKTWLNIQASKAFTVALADKAHMDVADFFGIASGNKIDDKFERTGYHAVPSDHVHAPIIEEFPVVMECELLEFLHTDHVDGIVGKIVNVKADESVLNEKGKVEPAKLNALMFDQFQNGYYVTGEKVGQAWHAGAGLMKK
;
A
#
# COMPACT_ATOMS: atom_id res chain seq x y z
N MET A 1 -6.80 33.30 -9.32
CA MET A 1 -8.18 33.28 -8.79
C MET A 1 -8.56 31.84 -8.53
N LYS A 2 -9.11 31.50 -7.34
CA LYS A 2 -9.62 30.14 -7.03
C LYS A 2 -11.06 30.02 -7.51
N LYS A 3 -11.46 28.79 -7.87
CA LYS A 3 -12.87 28.45 -8.19
C LYS A 3 -13.38 27.43 -7.19
N ASP A 4 -14.66 27.49 -6.86
CA ASP A 4 -15.33 26.48 -6.04
C ASP A 4 -15.58 25.23 -6.87
N LEU A 5 -15.12 24.07 -6.35
CA LEU A 5 -15.28 22.76 -7.00
C LEU A 5 -16.28 21.85 -6.30
N GLY A 6 -16.92 22.36 -5.22
CA GLY A 6 -17.81 21.55 -4.39
C GLY A 6 -17.08 20.55 -3.51
N VAL A 7 -17.81 19.50 -3.07
CA VAL A 7 -17.22 18.41 -2.26
C VAL A 7 -16.40 17.51 -3.17
N LEU A 8 -15.10 17.42 -2.90
CA LEU A 8 -14.14 16.67 -3.68
C LEU A 8 -13.08 16.05 -2.77
N GLN A 9 -12.66 14.84 -3.07
CA GLN A 9 -11.55 14.18 -2.40
C GLN A 9 -10.23 14.79 -2.93
N ALA A 10 -9.73 15.81 -2.28
CA ALA A 10 -8.63 16.65 -2.79
C ALA A 10 -7.29 16.36 -2.11
N VAL A 11 -6.95 15.08 -1.91
CA VAL A 11 -5.64 14.65 -1.45
C VAL A 11 -4.89 13.98 -2.60
N TYR A 12 -3.74 14.53 -2.97
CA TYR A 12 -2.88 14.01 -4.03
C TYR A 12 -1.40 14.25 -3.66
N PRO A 13 -0.50 13.32 -3.94
CA PRO A 13 -0.76 11.97 -4.48
C PRO A 13 -1.28 11.00 -3.42
N MET A 14 -2.09 10.00 -3.85
CA MET A 14 -2.45 8.86 -3.02
C MET A 14 -1.51 7.69 -3.33
N PRO A 15 -1.16 6.86 -2.33
CA PRO A 15 -0.37 5.66 -2.59
C PRO A 15 -1.19 4.60 -3.35
N VAL A 16 -0.49 3.64 -3.96
CA VAL A 16 -1.09 2.42 -4.51
C VAL A 16 -0.51 1.24 -3.72
N LEU A 17 -1.24 0.81 -2.70
CA LEU A 17 -0.81 -0.20 -1.73
C LEU A 17 -1.43 -1.55 -2.07
N MET A 18 -0.59 -2.59 -2.21
CA MET A 18 -1.03 -3.97 -2.39
C MET A 18 -1.07 -4.65 -1.03
N VAL A 19 -2.27 -4.86 -0.50
CA VAL A 19 -2.49 -5.51 0.80
C VAL A 19 -2.78 -6.99 0.58
N ALA A 20 -1.93 -7.86 1.12
CA ALA A 20 -2.05 -9.30 0.98
C ALA A 20 -2.21 -10.00 2.33
N ALA A 21 -3.07 -11.01 2.39
CA ALA A 21 -3.29 -11.85 3.56
C ALA A 21 -3.77 -13.24 3.14
N TYR A 22 -3.49 -14.24 3.99
CA TYR A 22 -4.06 -15.58 3.85
C TYR A 22 -5.51 -15.63 4.36
N ASP A 23 -6.31 -16.46 3.74
CA ASP A 23 -7.59 -16.86 4.35
C ASP A 23 -7.41 -18.10 5.24
N GLU A 24 -8.52 -18.58 5.84
CA GLU A 24 -8.51 -19.74 6.73
C GLU A 24 -8.02 -21.05 6.06
N SER A 25 -7.98 -21.10 4.73
CA SER A 25 -7.46 -22.21 3.93
C SER A 25 -6.04 -21.96 3.39
N GLU A 26 -5.33 -20.97 3.91
CA GLU A 26 -3.99 -20.54 3.44
C GLU A 26 -4.00 -20.01 2.00
N LYS A 27 -5.17 -19.65 1.48
CA LYS A 27 -5.28 -19.10 0.14
C LYS A 27 -4.93 -17.61 0.14
N VAL A 28 -4.11 -17.20 -0.83
CA VAL A 28 -3.66 -15.81 -0.97
C VAL A 28 -4.78 -14.93 -1.52
N ASN A 29 -5.00 -13.79 -0.89
CA ASN A 29 -5.81 -12.72 -1.47
C ASN A 29 -5.04 -11.40 -1.42
N VAL A 30 -5.09 -10.65 -2.50
CA VAL A 30 -4.48 -9.32 -2.61
C VAL A 30 -5.55 -8.29 -2.94
N MET A 31 -5.45 -7.10 -2.34
CA MET A 31 -6.33 -5.97 -2.60
C MET A 31 -5.52 -4.69 -2.82
N ASN A 32 -5.87 -3.89 -3.81
CA ASN A 32 -5.35 -2.54 -3.98
C ASN A 32 -6.06 -1.58 -3.02
N VAL A 33 -5.29 -0.78 -2.29
CA VAL A 33 -5.78 0.22 -1.33
C VAL A 33 -5.07 1.54 -1.57
N ALA A 34 -5.81 2.59 -1.87
CA ALA A 34 -5.28 3.95 -1.97
C ALA A 34 -5.48 4.73 -0.65
N TRP A 35 -6.47 4.35 0.15
CA TRP A 35 -6.74 4.96 1.46
C TRP A 35 -5.93 4.27 2.55
N GLY A 36 -4.63 4.56 2.59
CA GLY A 36 -3.69 4.05 3.60
C GLY A 36 -2.55 5.03 3.83
N GLN A 37 -2.04 5.07 5.06
CA GLN A 37 -1.02 6.03 5.48
C GLN A 37 -0.20 5.49 6.65
N ILE A 38 1.08 5.88 6.72
CA ILE A 38 1.86 5.76 7.97
C ILE A 38 1.22 6.66 9.03
N CYS A 39 0.84 6.11 10.15
CA CYS A 39 0.16 6.83 11.25
C CYS A 39 1.02 6.99 12.51
N ASP A 40 2.13 6.29 12.60
CA ASP A 40 3.16 6.43 13.63
C ASP A 40 4.49 5.90 13.06
N MET A 41 5.58 5.93 13.83
CA MET A 41 6.93 5.58 13.35
C MET A 41 7.02 4.12 12.84
N ASP A 42 6.24 3.22 13.41
CA ASP A 42 6.20 1.79 13.09
C ASP A 42 4.77 1.28 12.81
N LYS A 43 3.83 2.18 12.48
CA LYS A 43 2.43 1.81 12.28
C LYS A 43 1.85 2.35 10.97
N ILE A 44 1.04 1.52 10.36
CA ILE A 44 0.26 1.86 9.18
C ILE A 44 -1.23 1.73 9.48
N ILE A 45 -2.02 2.67 8.97
CA ILE A 45 -3.48 2.57 8.96
C ILE A 45 -3.98 2.39 7.52
N LEU A 46 -4.91 1.46 7.33
CA LEU A 46 -5.57 1.17 6.07
C LEU A 46 -7.07 1.34 6.26
N PHE A 47 -7.72 2.14 5.43
CA PHE A 47 -9.16 2.31 5.45
C PHE A 47 -9.79 1.29 4.49
N ILE A 48 -10.18 0.15 5.04
CA ILE A 48 -10.80 -0.97 4.33
C ILE A 48 -12.14 -1.24 5.01
N GLY A 49 -13.22 -1.25 4.24
CA GLY A 49 -14.55 -1.51 4.79
C GLY A 49 -14.71 -2.95 5.29
N GLU A 50 -15.46 -3.12 6.37
CA GLU A 50 -15.87 -4.42 6.90
C GLU A 50 -16.55 -5.27 5.81
N GLY A 51 -16.31 -6.57 5.84
CA GLY A 51 -16.84 -7.53 4.84
C GLY A 51 -16.06 -7.63 3.52
N LYS A 52 -15.03 -6.81 3.29
CA LYS A 52 -14.07 -7.08 2.23
C LYS A 52 -13.28 -8.36 2.52
N LYS A 53 -12.97 -9.17 1.50
CA LYS A 53 -12.21 -10.42 1.68
C LYS A 53 -10.91 -10.18 2.46
N THR A 54 -10.19 -9.10 2.16
CA THR A 54 -8.95 -8.73 2.87
C THR A 54 -9.20 -8.43 4.35
N TRP A 55 -10.29 -7.74 4.71
CA TRP A 55 -10.67 -7.51 6.10
C TRP A 55 -10.86 -8.83 6.84
N LEU A 56 -11.66 -9.73 6.27
CA LEU A 56 -11.95 -11.06 6.86
C LEU A 56 -10.67 -11.90 7.01
N ASN A 57 -9.81 -11.88 5.99
CA ASN A 57 -8.54 -12.59 6.01
C ASN A 57 -7.61 -12.07 7.13
N ILE A 58 -7.45 -10.74 7.25
CA ILE A 58 -6.64 -10.14 8.32
C ILE A 58 -7.25 -10.41 9.69
N GLN A 59 -8.58 -10.49 9.79
CA GLN A 59 -9.24 -10.86 11.03
C GLN A 59 -8.90 -12.29 11.45
N ALA A 60 -8.78 -13.21 10.51
CA ALA A 60 -8.43 -14.61 10.76
C ALA A 60 -6.93 -14.78 11.03
N SER A 61 -6.07 -14.30 10.13
CA SER A 61 -4.62 -14.50 10.19
C SER A 61 -3.89 -13.62 11.23
N LYS A 62 -4.50 -12.50 11.64
CA LYS A 62 -3.92 -11.47 12.51
C LYS A 62 -2.64 -10.82 11.95
N ALA A 63 -2.39 -11.00 10.66
CA ALA A 63 -1.21 -10.51 9.98
C ALA A 63 -1.53 -10.18 8.51
N PHE A 64 -0.71 -9.32 7.90
CA PHE A 64 -0.83 -8.96 6.50
C PHE A 64 0.48 -8.35 5.99
N THR A 65 0.64 -8.30 4.68
CA THR A 65 1.70 -7.53 4.06
C THR A 65 1.13 -6.35 3.29
N VAL A 66 1.94 -5.29 3.16
CA VAL A 66 1.61 -4.11 2.37
C VAL A 66 2.77 -3.81 1.44
N ALA A 67 2.59 -4.07 0.15
CA ALA A 67 3.60 -3.76 -0.86
C ALA A 67 3.29 -2.46 -1.59
N LEU A 68 4.35 -1.84 -2.14
CA LEU A 68 4.24 -0.69 -3.02
C LEU A 68 4.17 -1.18 -4.46
N ALA A 69 3.07 -0.88 -5.17
CA ALA A 69 2.98 -1.15 -6.59
C ALA A 69 3.86 -0.16 -7.37
N ASP A 70 4.54 -0.65 -8.38
CA ASP A 70 5.38 0.13 -9.27
C ASP A 70 4.79 0.20 -10.69
N LYS A 71 5.44 0.97 -11.55
CA LYS A 71 5.02 1.17 -12.95
C LYS A 71 4.93 -0.12 -13.75
N ALA A 72 5.83 -1.09 -13.50
CA ALA A 72 5.89 -2.33 -14.26
C ALA A 72 4.69 -3.25 -14.00
N HIS A 73 4.06 -3.11 -12.83
CA HIS A 73 2.99 -3.97 -12.35
C HIS A 73 1.63 -3.25 -12.25
N MET A 74 1.45 -2.14 -13.01
CA MET A 74 0.27 -1.26 -12.94
C MET A 74 -1.04 -1.99 -13.25
N ASP A 75 -1.10 -2.77 -14.30
CA ASP A 75 -2.31 -3.51 -14.73
C ASP A 75 -2.74 -4.56 -13.74
N VAL A 76 -1.80 -5.28 -13.14
CA VAL A 76 -2.11 -6.25 -12.08
C VAL A 76 -2.52 -5.53 -10.79
N ALA A 77 -1.88 -4.41 -10.45
CA ALA A 77 -2.29 -3.59 -9.30
C ALA A 77 -3.72 -3.05 -9.47
N ASP A 78 -4.09 -2.58 -10.66
CA ASP A 78 -5.45 -2.15 -10.98
C ASP A 78 -6.44 -3.32 -10.90
N PHE A 79 -6.09 -4.46 -11.49
CA PHE A 79 -6.90 -5.69 -11.41
C PHE A 79 -7.21 -6.07 -9.96
N PHE A 80 -6.23 -6.02 -9.06
CA PHE A 80 -6.45 -6.28 -7.64
C PHE A 80 -7.39 -5.28 -6.97
N GLY A 81 -7.56 -4.09 -7.55
CA GLY A 81 -8.51 -3.06 -7.10
C GLY A 81 -9.95 -3.31 -7.58
N ILE A 82 -10.11 -3.67 -8.86
CA ILE A 82 -11.44 -3.85 -9.47
C ILE A 82 -12.04 -5.23 -9.23
N ALA A 83 -11.21 -6.27 -9.05
CA ALA A 83 -11.65 -7.62 -8.79
C ALA A 83 -11.97 -7.85 -7.30
N SER A 84 -13.15 -8.39 -7.02
CA SER A 84 -13.54 -8.72 -5.63
C SER A 84 -13.17 -10.16 -5.28
N GLY A 85 -12.33 -10.35 -4.24
CA GLY A 85 -12.02 -11.68 -3.70
C GLY A 85 -13.20 -12.42 -3.09
N ASN A 86 -14.30 -11.73 -2.79
CA ASN A 86 -15.57 -12.36 -2.40
C ASN A 86 -16.35 -12.97 -3.57
N LYS A 87 -15.98 -12.64 -4.82
CA LYS A 87 -16.68 -13.08 -6.04
C LYS A 87 -15.82 -13.90 -6.97
N ILE A 88 -14.51 -13.74 -6.90
CA ILE A 88 -13.54 -14.37 -7.79
C ILE A 88 -12.57 -15.18 -6.94
N ASP A 89 -12.80 -16.46 -6.87
CA ASP A 89 -12.06 -17.40 -6.03
C ASP A 89 -10.59 -17.56 -6.46
N ASP A 90 -10.35 -17.54 -7.76
CA ASP A 90 -9.04 -17.67 -8.39
C ASP A 90 -8.42 -16.28 -8.72
N LYS A 91 -8.77 -15.25 -7.94
CA LYS A 91 -8.34 -13.88 -8.18
C LYS A 91 -6.83 -13.73 -8.25
N PHE A 92 -6.10 -14.33 -7.31
CA PHE A 92 -4.64 -14.23 -7.28
C PHE A 92 -4.01 -15.04 -8.41
N GLU A 93 -4.46 -16.25 -8.60
CA GLU A 93 -3.94 -17.20 -9.60
C GLU A 93 -4.07 -16.66 -11.05
N ARG A 94 -5.09 -15.86 -11.33
CA ARG A 94 -5.27 -15.21 -12.66
C ARG A 94 -4.15 -14.28 -13.05
N THR A 95 -3.41 -13.76 -12.08
CA THR A 95 -2.31 -12.83 -12.36
C THR A 95 -1.04 -13.53 -12.81
N GLY A 96 -0.90 -14.80 -12.49
CA GLY A 96 0.35 -15.55 -12.69
C GLY A 96 1.47 -15.11 -11.74
N TYR A 97 1.18 -14.29 -10.72
CA TYR A 97 2.14 -13.82 -9.72
C TYR A 97 2.45 -14.90 -8.70
N HIS A 98 3.58 -14.75 -8.03
CA HIS A 98 4.10 -15.70 -7.05
C HIS A 98 3.98 -15.12 -5.64
N ALA A 99 3.62 -16.00 -4.71
CA ALA A 99 3.56 -15.65 -3.30
C ALA A 99 4.45 -16.60 -2.50
N VAL A 100 5.25 -16.04 -1.60
CA VAL A 100 6.04 -16.78 -0.62
C VAL A 100 5.62 -16.40 0.79
N PRO A 101 5.74 -17.29 1.78
CA PRO A 101 5.43 -16.93 3.17
C PRO A 101 6.43 -15.89 3.69
N SER A 102 5.96 -14.96 4.50
CA SER A 102 6.82 -14.07 5.27
C SER A 102 7.57 -14.84 6.36
N ASP A 103 8.82 -14.43 6.65
CA ASP A 103 9.61 -14.98 7.76
C ASP A 103 9.23 -14.35 9.11
N HIS A 104 8.49 -13.24 9.12
CA HIS A 104 8.25 -12.43 10.32
C HIS A 104 6.80 -12.46 10.77
N VAL A 105 5.85 -12.68 9.85
CA VAL A 105 4.40 -12.66 10.12
C VAL A 105 3.68 -13.75 9.32
N HIS A 106 2.54 -14.19 9.80
CA HIS A 106 1.74 -15.18 9.06
C HIS A 106 0.95 -14.53 7.91
N ALA A 107 1.66 -14.09 6.87
CA ALA A 107 1.10 -13.44 5.71
C ALA A 107 1.95 -13.71 4.44
N PRO A 108 1.36 -13.64 3.23
CA PRO A 108 2.11 -13.84 1.99
C PRO A 108 2.85 -12.57 1.57
N ILE A 109 4.05 -12.74 1.04
CA ILE A 109 4.79 -11.74 0.27
C ILE A 109 4.56 -12.03 -1.21
N ILE A 110 4.16 -11.04 -1.98
CA ILE A 110 4.04 -11.14 -3.43
C ILE A 110 5.37 -10.71 -4.04
N GLU A 111 6.06 -11.66 -4.69
CA GLU A 111 7.46 -11.50 -5.10
C GLU A 111 7.67 -10.42 -6.15
N GLU A 112 6.68 -10.13 -6.98
CA GLU A 112 6.79 -9.14 -8.06
C GLU A 112 6.76 -7.69 -7.57
N PHE A 113 6.34 -7.42 -6.34
CA PHE A 113 6.34 -6.05 -5.81
C PHE A 113 7.65 -5.74 -5.07
N PRO A 114 8.39 -4.71 -5.49
CA PRO A 114 9.78 -4.52 -5.09
C PRO A 114 10.01 -4.03 -3.65
N VAL A 115 8.99 -3.54 -2.96
CA VAL A 115 9.06 -3.12 -1.55
C VAL A 115 7.82 -3.60 -0.82
N VAL A 116 8.01 -4.29 0.29
CA VAL A 116 6.92 -4.85 1.10
C VAL A 116 7.15 -4.62 2.59
N MET A 117 6.13 -4.15 3.28
CA MET A 117 6.03 -4.07 4.74
C MET A 117 5.35 -5.33 5.26
N GLU A 118 5.93 -5.98 6.26
CA GLU A 118 5.39 -7.14 6.97
C GLU A 118 4.73 -6.63 8.26
N CYS A 119 3.43 -6.89 8.44
CA CYS A 119 2.63 -6.23 9.47
C CYS A 119 1.87 -7.22 10.36
N GLU A 120 1.91 -6.98 11.67
CA GLU A 120 1.00 -7.58 12.64
C GLU A 120 -0.25 -6.71 12.79
N LEU A 121 -1.42 -7.32 12.87
CA LEU A 121 -2.65 -6.62 13.21
C LEU A 121 -2.57 -6.11 14.66
N LEU A 122 -2.77 -4.81 14.86
CA LEU A 122 -2.94 -4.22 16.20
C LEU A 122 -4.42 -4.13 16.57
N GLU A 123 -5.22 -3.48 15.74
CA GLU A 123 -6.64 -3.28 16.01
C GLU A 123 -7.44 -3.04 14.74
N PHE A 124 -8.73 -3.30 14.83
CA PHE A 124 -9.71 -2.79 13.89
C PHE A 124 -10.31 -1.50 14.43
N LEU A 125 -10.24 -0.45 13.66
CA LEU A 125 -10.99 0.77 13.92
C LEU A 125 -12.40 0.60 13.32
N HIS A 126 -13.41 0.69 14.17
CA HIS A 126 -14.80 0.66 13.74
C HIS A 126 -15.56 1.79 14.42
N THR A 127 -16.09 2.70 13.64
CA THR A 127 -16.89 3.83 14.11
C THR A 127 -18.13 3.99 13.23
N ASP A 128 -19.06 4.85 13.62
CA ASP A 128 -20.25 5.15 12.80
C ASP A 128 -19.93 5.74 11.42
N HIS A 129 -18.68 6.13 11.18
CA HIS A 129 -18.27 6.87 9.97
C HIS A 129 -17.10 6.24 9.21
N VAL A 130 -16.27 5.44 9.88
CA VAL A 130 -15.00 4.96 9.31
C VAL A 130 -14.67 3.57 9.81
N ASP A 131 -14.31 2.69 8.87
CA ASP A 131 -13.67 1.41 9.13
C ASP A 131 -12.20 1.47 8.77
N GLY A 132 -11.34 0.88 9.60
CA GLY A 132 -9.90 0.84 9.36
C GLY A 132 -9.21 -0.33 10.03
N ILE A 133 -8.00 -0.60 9.58
CA ILE A 133 -7.10 -1.62 10.11
C ILE A 133 -5.81 -0.93 10.50
N VAL A 134 -5.40 -1.05 11.76
CA VAL A 134 -4.11 -0.56 12.22
C VAL A 134 -3.16 -1.74 12.34
N GLY A 135 -2.03 -1.65 11.65
CA GLY A 135 -0.97 -2.65 11.69
C GLY A 135 0.34 -2.10 12.22
N LYS A 136 1.08 -2.92 12.98
CA LYS A 136 2.46 -2.67 13.34
C LYS A 136 3.38 -3.21 12.26
N ILE A 137 4.22 -2.38 11.71
CA ILE A 137 5.27 -2.77 10.78
C ILE A 137 6.38 -3.43 11.59
N VAL A 138 6.61 -4.72 11.40
CA VAL A 138 7.65 -5.48 12.10
C VAL A 138 8.90 -5.65 11.26
N ASN A 139 8.77 -5.59 9.93
CA ASN A 139 9.89 -5.62 9.00
C ASN A 139 9.52 -4.97 7.67
N VAL A 140 10.53 -4.56 6.92
CA VAL A 140 10.40 -4.10 5.52
C VAL A 140 11.44 -4.82 4.67
N LYS A 141 10.99 -5.50 3.62
CA LYS A 141 11.86 -6.09 2.59
C LYS A 141 11.85 -5.19 1.35
N ALA A 142 12.98 -5.12 0.67
CA ALA A 142 13.09 -4.41 -0.60
C ALA A 142 14.07 -5.15 -1.52
N ASP A 143 13.77 -5.15 -2.81
CA ASP A 143 14.67 -5.68 -3.83
C ASP A 143 15.94 -4.83 -3.91
N GLU A 144 17.08 -5.49 -4.15
CA GLU A 144 18.35 -4.79 -4.32
C GLU A 144 18.32 -3.80 -5.49
N SER A 145 17.54 -4.09 -6.53
CA SER A 145 17.38 -3.25 -7.73
C SER A 145 16.84 -1.84 -7.43
N VAL A 146 16.05 -1.69 -6.37
CA VAL A 146 15.47 -0.39 -5.98
C VAL A 146 16.29 0.31 -4.89
N LEU A 147 17.41 -0.29 -4.45
CA LEU A 147 18.30 0.31 -3.45
C LEU A 147 19.36 1.20 -4.10
N ASN A 148 19.78 2.22 -3.37
CA ASN A 148 20.96 3.02 -3.70
C ASN A 148 22.23 2.41 -3.08
N GLU A 149 23.39 2.99 -3.36
CA GLU A 149 24.70 2.55 -2.84
C GLU A 149 24.80 2.50 -1.30
N LYS A 150 23.88 3.18 -0.60
CA LYS A 150 23.79 3.21 0.86
C LYS A 150 22.77 2.21 1.43
N GLY A 151 22.24 1.31 0.58
CA GLY A 151 21.22 0.34 0.95
C GLY A 151 19.85 0.95 1.31
N LYS A 152 19.53 2.14 0.80
CA LYS A 152 18.23 2.80 1.01
C LYS A 152 17.41 2.74 -0.26
N VAL A 153 16.10 2.53 -0.11
CA VAL A 153 15.16 2.59 -1.23
C VAL A 153 15.26 3.96 -1.91
N GLU A 154 15.48 3.95 -3.22
CA GLU A 154 15.58 5.14 -4.06
C GLU A 154 14.26 5.32 -4.85
N PRO A 155 13.50 6.39 -4.59
CA PRO A 155 12.18 6.57 -5.21
C PRO A 155 12.21 6.56 -6.74
N ALA A 156 13.29 7.07 -7.36
CA ALA A 156 13.45 7.07 -8.81
C ALA A 156 13.65 5.67 -9.40
N LYS A 157 14.28 4.74 -8.64
CA LYS A 157 14.43 3.34 -9.03
C LYS A 157 13.16 2.53 -8.74
N LEU A 158 12.54 2.79 -7.59
CA LEU A 158 11.29 2.14 -7.19
C LEU A 158 10.16 2.46 -8.19
N ASN A 159 10.10 3.69 -8.68
CA ASN A 159 9.11 4.11 -9.66
C ASN A 159 7.67 3.78 -9.23
N ALA A 160 7.38 3.99 -7.93
CA ALA A 160 6.12 3.64 -7.31
C ALA A 160 4.94 4.37 -7.98
N LEU A 161 3.84 3.67 -8.09
CA LEU A 161 2.58 4.25 -8.57
C LEU A 161 1.99 5.22 -7.54
N MET A 162 1.42 6.29 -8.05
CA MET A 162 0.58 7.23 -7.33
C MET A 162 -0.80 7.27 -7.98
N PHE A 163 -1.84 7.22 -7.17
CA PHE A 163 -3.21 7.34 -7.66
C PHE A 163 -3.67 8.81 -7.60
N ASP A 164 -4.24 9.27 -8.71
CA ASP A 164 -4.88 10.58 -8.87
C ASP A 164 -6.40 10.44 -8.81
N GLN A 165 -7.01 10.97 -7.76
CA GLN A 165 -8.46 10.95 -7.59
C GLN A 165 -9.20 11.99 -8.42
N PHE A 166 -8.52 13.00 -8.95
CA PHE A 166 -9.17 14.06 -9.73
C PHE A 166 -9.61 13.55 -11.10
N GLN A 167 -8.84 12.65 -11.71
CA GLN A 167 -9.08 12.12 -13.05
C GLN A 167 -9.02 10.58 -13.11
N ASN A 168 -8.87 9.90 -11.97
CA ASN A 168 -8.75 8.44 -11.86
C ASN A 168 -7.56 7.90 -12.69
N GLY A 169 -6.41 8.54 -12.54
CA GLY A 169 -5.19 8.19 -13.27
C GLY A 169 -4.10 7.63 -12.35
N TYR A 170 -3.17 6.89 -12.96
CA TYR A 170 -1.93 6.47 -12.30
C TYR A 170 -0.76 7.30 -12.81
N TYR A 171 0.09 7.73 -11.88
CA TYR A 171 1.31 8.51 -12.14
C TYR A 171 2.49 7.85 -11.44
N VAL A 172 3.69 8.23 -11.82
CA VAL A 172 4.93 7.82 -11.15
C VAL A 172 5.65 9.03 -10.58
N THR A 173 6.58 8.78 -9.64
CA THR A 173 7.40 9.82 -9.04
C THR A 173 8.23 10.57 -10.10
N GLY A 174 8.20 11.89 -10.06
CA GLY A 174 9.04 12.74 -10.87
C GLY A 174 10.44 12.94 -10.27
N GLU A 175 11.10 14.03 -10.69
CA GLU A 175 12.44 14.38 -10.20
C GLU A 175 12.42 14.83 -8.73
N LYS A 176 13.53 14.61 -8.03
CA LYS A 176 13.74 15.16 -6.68
C LYS A 176 13.97 16.67 -6.77
N VAL A 177 13.05 17.46 -6.22
CA VAL A 177 13.09 18.92 -6.27
C VAL A 177 13.74 19.59 -5.05
N GLY A 178 14.07 18.84 -4.01
CA GLY A 178 14.69 19.39 -2.80
C GLY A 178 14.97 18.35 -1.72
N GLN A 179 15.61 18.80 -0.66
CA GLN A 179 15.88 17.99 0.53
C GLN A 179 14.97 18.42 1.67
N ALA A 180 14.16 17.49 2.18
CA ALA A 180 13.29 17.74 3.33
C ALA A 180 14.11 18.18 4.56
N TRP A 181 13.50 18.99 5.42
CA TRP A 181 14.08 19.61 6.63
C TRP A 181 15.27 20.54 6.37
N HIS A 182 15.71 20.74 5.12
CA HIS A 182 16.79 21.64 4.74
C HIS A 182 16.34 22.76 3.79
N ALA A 183 15.41 22.46 2.88
CA ALA A 183 14.99 23.42 1.85
C ALA A 183 14.42 24.74 2.43
N GLY A 184 13.77 24.69 3.58
CA GLY A 184 13.22 25.86 4.28
C GLY A 184 14.16 26.54 5.28
N ALA A 185 15.39 26.06 5.48
CA ALA A 185 16.27 26.53 6.54
C ALA A 185 16.66 28.03 6.42
N GLY A 186 16.65 28.58 5.21
CA GLY A 186 16.89 30.02 4.96
C GLY A 186 15.87 30.94 5.64
N LEU A 187 14.63 30.49 5.82
CA LEU A 187 13.55 31.25 6.46
C LEU A 187 13.68 31.30 8.00
N MET A 188 14.51 30.44 8.60
CA MET A 188 14.76 30.44 10.05
C MET A 188 15.81 31.48 10.48
N LYS A 189 16.55 32.02 9.53
CA LYS A 189 17.52 33.11 9.79
C LYS A 189 16.76 34.43 9.67
N LYS A 190 16.54 35.09 10.81
CA LYS A 190 16.14 36.50 10.86
C LYS A 190 17.36 37.40 10.92
#